data_96ca7cb59127b19f9cc7877e52a76304
#
_entry.id   96ca7cb59127b19f9cc7877e52a76304
#
_cell.length_a   1.000
_cell.length_b   1.000
_cell.length_c   1.000
_cell.angle_alpha   90.00
_cell.angle_beta   90.00
_cell.angle_gamma   90.00
#
_symmetry.space_group_name_H-M   'P 1'
#
loop_
_entity.id
_entity.type
_entity.pdbx_description
1 polymer ?
#
loop_
_entity_poly.entity_id
_entity_poly.type
_entity_poly.pdbx_seq_one_letter_code
_entity_poly.pdbx_strand_id
1 'polypeptide(L)'
;MLQPTNRLTLIDAMRPPVAFGLESAMAVTFTLDLRALLAAPAAFALAGHDNLASDGSQHEPIELLHALRSHAGKITVFSQVGEIALPPSRRVFAFLERAVVPVVAPRGGVVHPKVWVLRYEAVDKPIDSQPREQRLRVLIASRNLTFDTSWDTVVRLDEARDSTGALLEPVGDLFEGLLDAAVSDVSVDHRQRVHSLSAALQTAKFALPVGVDHLETHVLGLSRKPSPLPASAERSLIISPFVSDDFFQRVRPAPIDELVSRAESLDHLGPGALDKVAKVYTFDDGSAVDLATEAERSSPHDPGRPLVGLHAKVFAFEDRGRARLFVGSANATGAAFNSNVEILVELTGPAAVLGIDKLCNGTMDEPSLRDLFNTYRPDPPTDPPEAASLDSARCAIARLPIEGIVEESGTGWAVTYQSRKPLPFLDSTEIHCWPLASAGNRRRVATGEPLEARFETSLETISGFLAFELAHEDGTLTFFVVPVPLVGVPEHRERFLLRALVGNAERFLRYLLALLNEDSGQMDLLDAVNGAGEDTADGGNGPLNLPVLEKLLKTMRRDPAKLAGLHPLVTDLAADDALPPGFAELWTMIYDVAIEGAVAR
;
A
#
# COMPACT_ATOMS: atom_id res chain seq x y z
N MET A 1 -2.82 -19.32 15.54
CA MET A 1 -3.30 -18.11 14.88
C MET A 1 -2.19 -17.08 14.71
N LEU A 2 -1.35 -16.83 15.71
CA LEU A 2 -0.18 -15.93 15.61
C LEU A 2 1.15 -16.69 15.68
N GLN A 3 1.20 -17.93 15.22
CA GLN A 3 2.42 -18.72 15.21
C GLN A 3 3.43 -18.19 14.17
N PRO A 4 4.74 -18.20 14.45
CA PRO A 4 5.77 -17.71 13.53
C PRO A 4 5.78 -18.41 12.17
N THR A 5 5.28 -19.65 12.10
CA THR A 5 5.15 -20.43 10.86
C THR A 5 3.92 -20.08 10.03
N ASN A 6 2.94 -19.37 10.60
CA ASN A 6 1.67 -19.05 9.95
C ASN A 6 1.77 -17.68 9.25
N ARG A 7 2.41 -17.65 8.08
CA ARG A 7 2.70 -16.41 7.34
C ARG A 7 1.71 -16.21 6.21
N LEU A 8 1.19 -14.99 6.10
CA LEU A 8 0.38 -14.53 4.99
C LEU A 8 0.98 -13.22 4.47
N THR A 9 1.44 -13.19 3.22
CA THR A 9 1.88 -11.94 2.62
C THR A 9 0.68 -11.07 2.27
N LEU A 10 0.86 -9.75 2.26
CA LEU A 10 -0.19 -8.83 1.83
C LEU A 10 -0.63 -9.10 0.38
N ILE A 11 0.33 -9.44 -0.48
CA ILE A 11 0.08 -9.79 -1.88
C ILE A 11 -0.84 -11.02 -1.97
N ASP A 12 -0.54 -12.08 -1.22
CA ASP A 12 -1.40 -13.28 -1.20
C ASP A 12 -2.78 -13.00 -0.59
N ALA A 13 -2.83 -12.15 0.43
CA ALA A 13 -4.09 -11.72 1.02
C ALA A 13 -4.98 -10.94 0.03
N MET A 14 -4.37 -10.18 -0.89
CA MET A 14 -5.06 -9.39 -1.91
C MET A 14 -5.51 -10.19 -3.14
N ARG A 15 -4.99 -11.41 -3.36
CA ARG A 15 -5.34 -12.20 -4.55
C ARG A 15 -6.86 -12.39 -4.66
N PRO A 16 -7.48 -12.10 -5.82
CA PRO A 16 -8.87 -12.41 -6.07
C PRO A 16 -9.19 -13.89 -5.85
N PRO A 17 -10.43 -14.23 -5.49
CA PRO A 17 -10.90 -15.61 -5.55
C PRO A 17 -10.81 -16.18 -6.97
N VAL A 18 -10.76 -17.50 -7.10
CA VAL A 18 -10.76 -18.18 -8.42
C VAL A 18 -11.98 -17.73 -9.23
N ALA A 19 -11.77 -17.44 -10.51
CA ALA A 19 -12.75 -16.90 -11.45
C ALA A 19 -13.25 -15.46 -11.17
N PHE A 20 -12.56 -14.71 -10.30
CA PHE A 20 -12.85 -13.30 -10.04
C PHE A 20 -11.66 -12.41 -10.41
N GLY A 21 -11.95 -11.16 -10.81
CA GLY A 21 -10.98 -10.09 -11.02
C GLY A 21 -11.27 -8.89 -10.12
N LEU A 22 -10.29 -7.97 -9.96
CA LEU A 22 -10.52 -6.75 -9.20
C LEU A 22 -11.48 -5.82 -9.97
N GLU A 23 -12.57 -5.46 -9.33
CA GLU A 23 -13.49 -4.41 -9.80
C GLU A 23 -13.06 -3.06 -9.26
N SER A 24 -12.92 -2.92 -7.93
CA SER A 24 -12.49 -1.70 -7.26
C SER A 24 -11.85 -1.97 -5.91
N ALA A 25 -10.99 -1.03 -5.46
CA ALA A 25 -10.35 -1.09 -4.16
C ALA A 25 -10.23 0.29 -3.50
N MET A 26 -10.31 0.32 -2.17
CA MET A 26 -9.90 1.45 -1.36
C MET A 26 -8.99 1.00 -0.23
N ALA A 27 -8.00 1.81 0.10
CA ALA A 27 -7.04 1.53 1.15
C ALA A 27 -6.68 2.76 1.95
N VAL A 28 -6.18 2.54 3.17
CA VAL A 28 -5.56 3.58 4.00
C VAL A 28 -4.28 3.04 4.61
N THR A 29 -3.25 3.89 4.67
CA THR A 29 -1.97 3.60 5.32
C THR A 29 -1.40 4.86 5.96
N PHE A 30 -0.58 4.70 7.00
CA PHE A 30 0.17 5.83 7.55
C PHE A 30 1.36 6.16 6.63
N THR A 31 2.37 5.30 6.58
CA THR A 31 3.49 5.45 5.63
C THR A 31 3.19 4.71 4.33
N LEU A 32 3.50 5.33 3.21
CA LEU A 32 3.35 4.79 1.87
C LEU A 32 4.69 4.72 1.15
N ASP A 33 5.12 3.52 0.77
CA ASP A 33 6.16 3.30 -0.23
C ASP A 33 5.48 3.07 -1.60
N LEU A 34 5.79 3.92 -2.57
CA LEU A 34 5.22 3.80 -3.93
C LEU A 34 5.61 2.48 -4.62
N ARG A 35 6.75 1.88 -4.26
CA ARG A 35 7.14 0.54 -4.74
C ARG A 35 6.20 -0.53 -4.20
N ALA A 36 5.87 -0.46 -2.90
CA ALA A 36 4.91 -1.39 -2.30
C ALA A 36 3.51 -1.22 -2.89
N LEU A 37 3.12 0.02 -3.23
CA LEU A 37 1.85 0.25 -3.93
C LEU A 37 1.85 -0.33 -5.34
N LEU A 38 2.99 -0.35 -6.06
CA LEU A 38 3.10 -1.03 -7.36
C LEU A 38 2.79 -2.53 -7.27
N ALA A 39 3.07 -3.16 -6.12
CA ALA A 39 2.82 -4.58 -5.91
C ALA A 39 1.32 -4.94 -5.87
N ALA A 40 0.44 -4.01 -5.47
CA ALA A 40 -0.99 -4.29 -5.38
C ALA A 40 -1.64 -4.60 -6.76
N PRO A 41 -1.46 -3.79 -7.83
CA PRO A 41 -1.93 -4.14 -9.17
C PRO A 41 -1.42 -5.49 -9.68
N ALA A 42 -0.18 -5.85 -9.36
CA ALA A 42 0.39 -7.14 -9.73
C ALA A 42 -0.34 -8.31 -9.02
N ALA A 43 -0.63 -8.18 -7.72
CA ALA A 43 -1.40 -9.17 -6.98
C ALA A 43 -2.77 -9.45 -7.61
N PHE A 44 -3.41 -8.41 -8.17
CA PHE A 44 -4.70 -8.53 -8.83
C PHE A 44 -4.62 -9.19 -10.21
N ALA A 45 -3.53 -8.97 -10.95
CA ALA A 45 -3.31 -9.58 -12.26
C ALA A 45 -2.98 -11.08 -12.18
N LEU A 46 -2.34 -11.51 -11.09
CA LEU A 46 -1.90 -12.91 -10.89
C LEU A 46 -3.03 -13.89 -10.51
N ALA A 47 -4.24 -13.44 -10.37
CA ALA A 47 -5.35 -14.22 -9.83
C ALA A 47 -5.90 -15.35 -10.71
N GLY A 48 -5.46 -15.52 -11.95
CA GLY A 48 -5.91 -16.56 -12.85
C GLY A 48 -5.07 -17.86 -12.85
N HIS A 49 -4.02 -17.95 -12.04
CA HIS A 49 -2.89 -18.88 -12.33
C HIS A 49 -2.49 -19.80 -11.18
N ASP A 50 -3.44 -20.48 -10.54
CA ASP A 50 -3.20 -21.40 -9.41
C ASP A 50 -2.33 -22.64 -9.75
N ASN A 51 -1.88 -22.83 -11.00
CA ASN A 51 -1.16 -24.04 -11.42
C ASN A 51 0.35 -23.88 -11.67
N LEU A 52 0.96 -22.73 -11.36
CA LEU A 52 2.35 -22.44 -11.76
C LEU A 52 3.35 -22.25 -10.60
N ALA A 53 3.06 -22.78 -9.42
CA ALA A 53 3.97 -22.73 -8.26
C ALA A 53 5.25 -23.58 -8.39
N SER A 54 5.53 -24.22 -9.54
CA SER A 54 6.61 -25.19 -9.66
C SER A 54 7.71 -24.88 -10.69
N ASP A 55 7.59 -23.81 -11.45
CA ASP A 55 8.56 -23.54 -12.52
C ASP A 55 9.09 -22.09 -12.45
N GLY A 56 10.03 -21.82 -11.58
CA GLY A 56 10.82 -20.60 -11.39
C GLY A 56 10.94 -19.56 -12.52
N SER A 57 9.92 -19.37 -13.34
CA SER A 57 9.86 -18.40 -14.42
C SER A 57 9.64 -16.99 -13.85
N GLN A 58 10.65 -16.14 -13.99
CA GLN A 58 10.60 -14.72 -13.66
C GLN A 58 9.59 -14.02 -14.57
N HIS A 59 8.66 -13.26 -13.96
CA HIS A 59 7.76 -12.39 -14.70
C HIS A 59 8.50 -11.20 -15.27
N GLU A 60 8.17 -10.85 -16.51
CA GLU A 60 8.82 -9.74 -17.16
C GLU A 60 8.24 -8.37 -16.68
N PRO A 61 9.07 -7.31 -16.59
CA PRO A 61 8.68 -5.95 -16.20
C PRO A 61 7.44 -5.41 -16.92
N ILE A 62 7.15 -5.98 -18.04
CA ILE A 62 6.10 -5.58 -18.97
C ILE A 62 4.70 -6.07 -18.54
N GLU A 63 4.61 -7.22 -17.86
CA GLU A 63 3.35 -7.73 -17.28
C GLU A 63 2.91 -6.84 -16.11
N LEU A 64 3.87 -6.38 -15.32
CA LEU A 64 3.61 -5.41 -14.26
C LEU A 64 3.07 -4.08 -14.82
N LEU A 65 3.61 -3.60 -15.93
CA LEU A 65 3.14 -2.37 -16.57
C LEU A 65 1.68 -2.49 -17.04
N HIS A 66 1.31 -3.64 -17.58
CA HIS A 66 -0.09 -3.92 -17.94
C HIS A 66 -1.00 -3.96 -16.72
N ALA A 67 -0.59 -4.68 -15.68
CA ALA A 67 -1.32 -4.77 -14.42
C ALA A 67 -1.54 -3.38 -13.79
N LEU A 68 -0.50 -2.55 -13.78
CA LEU A 68 -0.57 -1.17 -13.32
C LEU A 68 -1.60 -0.34 -14.10
N ARG A 69 -1.51 -0.36 -15.42
CA ARG A 69 -2.44 0.39 -16.28
C ARG A 69 -3.88 -0.07 -16.10
N SER A 70 -4.10 -1.38 -15.98
CA SER A 70 -5.45 -1.97 -15.86
C SER A 70 -6.07 -1.74 -14.49
N HIS A 71 -5.27 -1.64 -13.43
CA HIS A 71 -5.77 -1.64 -12.06
C HIS A 71 -5.51 -0.35 -11.28
N ALA A 72 -4.50 0.47 -11.63
CA ALA A 72 -4.21 1.70 -10.88
C ALA A 72 -5.41 2.65 -10.83
N GLY A 73 -6.17 2.78 -11.91
CA GLY A 73 -7.40 3.57 -11.97
C GLY A 73 -8.57 3.03 -11.13
N LYS A 74 -8.48 1.77 -10.66
CA LYS A 74 -9.50 1.11 -9.83
C LYS A 74 -9.23 1.23 -8.34
N ILE A 75 -8.11 1.85 -7.94
CA ILE A 75 -7.63 1.90 -6.56
C ILE A 75 -7.70 3.34 -6.04
N THR A 76 -8.09 3.49 -4.78
CA THR A 76 -7.95 4.74 -4.00
C THR A 76 -7.16 4.43 -2.75
N VAL A 77 -6.03 5.12 -2.53
CA VAL A 77 -5.17 4.94 -1.36
C VAL A 77 -5.09 6.25 -0.59
N PHE A 78 -5.66 6.28 0.59
CA PHE A 78 -5.49 7.37 1.53
C PHE A 78 -4.16 7.19 2.28
N SER A 79 -3.32 8.21 2.28
CA SER A 79 -2.06 8.20 3.02
C SER A 79 -1.95 9.41 3.94
N GLN A 80 -1.35 9.20 5.12
CA GLN A 80 -1.04 10.34 6.00
C GLN A 80 -0.17 11.34 5.24
N VAL A 81 -0.52 12.60 5.31
CA VAL A 81 0.23 13.69 4.69
C VAL A 81 1.68 13.73 5.16
N GLY A 82 2.62 13.88 4.23
CA GLY A 82 4.06 13.91 4.52
C GLY A 82 4.70 12.54 4.75
N GLU A 83 3.94 11.45 4.68
CA GLU A 83 4.41 10.10 4.99
C GLU A 83 4.59 9.22 3.73
N ILE A 84 4.78 9.82 2.56
CA ILE A 84 5.18 9.09 1.36
C ILE A 84 6.70 9.08 1.29
N ALA A 85 7.28 7.87 1.40
CA ALA A 85 8.72 7.67 1.33
C ALA A 85 9.26 8.02 -0.07
N LEU A 86 10.46 8.60 -0.13
CA LEU A 86 11.13 8.91 -1.39
C LEU A 86 11.65 7.62 -2.03
N PRO A 87 11.06 7.13 -3.13
CA PRO A 87 11.59 5.97 -3.84
C PRO A 87 12.74 6.41 -4.77
N PRO A 88 13.53 5.47 -5.33
CA PRO A 88 14.37 5.75 -6.48
C PRO A 88 13.54 6.35 -7.62
N SER A 89 14.10 7.35 -8.33
CA SER A 89 13.39 8.03 -9.42
C SER A 89 13.03 7.04 -10.54
N ARG A 90 11.73 6.91 -10.84
CA ARG A 90 11.20 6.02 -11.88
C ARG A 90 9.96 6.63 -12.53
N ARG A 91 9.88 6.57 -13.86
CA ARG A 91 8.71 7.07 -14.62
C ARG A 91 7.44 6.27 -14.35
N VAL A 92 7.56 5.01 -13.97
CA VAL A 92 6.43 4.11 -13.71
C VAL A 92 5.50 4.61 -12.59
N PHE A 93 6.01 5.37 -11.63
CA PHE A 93 5.19 5.93 -10.55
C PHE A 93 4.14 6.93 -11.05
N ALA A 94 4.27 7.47 -12.27
CA ALA A 94 3.26 8.33 -12.88
C ALA A 94 1.88 7.65 -13.02
N PHE A 95 1.82 6.33 -13.14
CA PHE A 95 0.55 5.58 -13.14
C PHE A 95 -0.16 5.55 -11.78
N LEU A 96 0.58 5.79 -10.69
CA LEU A 96 0.04 5.81 -9.33
C LEU A 96 -0.43 7.18 -8.87
N GLU A 97 -0.13 8.25 -9.62
CA GLU A 97 -0.43 9.64 -9.24
C GLU A 97 -1.90 9.84 -8.90
N ARG A 98 -2.79 9.21 -9.68
CA ARG A 98 -4.24 9.30 -9.49
C ARG A 98 -4.76 8.41 -8.36
N ALA A 99 -4.00 7.44 -7.90
CA ALA A 99 -4.47 6.50 -6.88
C ALA A 99 -4.33 7.05 -5.45
N VAL A 100 -3.43 8.03 -5.22
CA VAL A 100 -3.03 8.47 -3.88
C VAL A 100 -3.75 9.75 -3.47
N VAL A 101 -4.40 9.72 -2.30
CA VAL A 101 -5.11 10.85 -1.70
C VAL A 101 -4.49 11.15 -0.33
N PRO A 102 -3.79 12.30 -0.16
CA PRO A 102 -3.21 12.69 1.12
C PRO A 102 -4.30 13.17 2.10
N VAL A 103 -4.22 12.70 3.35
CA VAL A 103 -5.20 12.98 4.40
C VAL A 103 -4.55 13.47 5.70
N VAL A 104 -5.31 14.22 6.50
CA VAL A 104 -4.89 14.75 7.80
C VAL A 104 -5.91 14.35 8.87
N ALA A 105 -5.43 13.85 10.00
CA ALA A 105 -6.31 13.52 11.11
C ALA A 105 -7.01 14.77 11.66
N PRO A 106 -8.34 14.72 11.93
CA PRO A 106 -9.14 15.92 12.26
C PRO A 106 -8.80 16.53 13.62
N ARG A 107 -8.05 15.83 14.49
CA ARG A 107 -7.78 16.26 15.88
C ARG A 107 -6.31 16.53 16.18
N GLY A 108 -5.51 16.79 15.17
CA GLY A 108 -4.08 17.05 15.33
C GLY A 108 -3.23 15.81 15.60
N GLY A 109 -3.84 14.60 15.60
CA GLY A 109 -3.13 13.33 15.58
C GLY A 109 -2.69 12.95 14.16
N VAL A 110 -2.54 11.66 13.93
CA VAL A 110 -2.18 11.10 12.62
C VAL A 110 -3.25 10.11 12.14
N VAL A 111 -3.35 9.93 10.82
CA VAL A 111 -4.17 8.88 10.20
C VAL A 111 -3.32 7.62 10.14
N HIS A 112 -3.61 6.66 11.02
CA HIS A 112 -2.74 5.51 11.24
C HIS A 112 -3.39 4.13 10.96
N PRO A 113 -4.65 3.99 10.46
CA PRO A 113 -5.17 2.68 10.06
C PRO A 113 -4.39 2.08 8.90
N LYS A 114 -4.38 0.75 8.78
CA LYS A 114 -3.86 -0.01 7.66
C LYS A 114 -4.94 -0.97 7.21
N VAL A 115 -5.75 -0.51 6.26
CA VAL A 115 -6.96 -1.23 5.81
C VAL A 115 -7.00 -1.29 4.30
N TRP A 116 -7.41 -2.44 3.76
CA TRP A 116 -7.83 -2.60 2.38
C TRP A 116 -9.26 -3.10 2.34
N VAL A 117 -10.07 -2.50 1.49
CA VAL A 117 -11.38 -3.00 1.08
C VAL A 117 -11.31 -3.29 -0.40
N LEU A 118 -11.56 -4.53 -0.77
CA LEU A 118 -11.41 -5.06 -2.12
C LEU A 118 -12.76 -5.59 -2.58
N ARG A 119 -13.22 -5.16 -3.74
CA ARG A 119 -14.37 -5.72 -4.44
C ARG A 119 -13.87 -6.47 -5.66
N TYR A 120 -14.25 -7.73 -5.74
CA TYR A 120 -13.99 -8.60 -6.88
C TYR A 120 -15.28 -8.86 -7.64
N GLU A 121 -15.15 -9.02 -8.95
CA GLU A 121 -16.26 -9.33 -9.85
C GLU A 121 -15.92 -10.59 -10.64
N ALA A 122 -16.91 -11.47 -10.86
CA ALA A 122 -16.74 -12.68 -11.65
C ALA A 122 -16.29 -12.35 -13.08
N VAL A 123 -15.28 -13.07 -13.58
CA VAL A 123 -14.70 -12.85 -14.92
C VAL A 123 -15.62 -13.39 -16.01
N ASP A 124 -16.38 -14.44 -15.72
CA ASP A 124 -17.29 -15.07 -16.70
C ASP A 124 -18.44 -14.12 -17.07
N LYS A 125 -18.76 -14.09 -18.36
CA LYS A 125 -19.91 -13.29 -18.86
C LYS A 125 -21.19 -13.87 -18.29
N PRO A 126 -22.07 -13.04 -17.69
CA PRO A 126 -23.36 -13.51 -17.23
C PRO A 126 -24.20 -13.98 -18.42
N ILE A 127 -24.88 -15.12 -18.25
CA ILE A 127 -25.94 -15.56 -19.14
C ILE A 127 -27.14 -14.64 -18.86
N ASP A 128 -27.61 -13.93 -19.89
CA ASP A 128 -28.81 -13.07 -19.82
C ASP A 128 -28.71 -11.87 -18.85
N SER A 129 -28.13 -10.75 -19.26
CA SER A 129 -28.32 -9.39 -18.67
C SER A 129 -28.29 -9.26 -17.12
N GLN A 130 -27.91 -10.31 -16.40
CA GLN A 130 -27.78 -10.26 -14.95
C GLN A 130 -26.48 -9.53 -14.53
N PRO A 131 -26.48 -8.79 -13.42
CA PRO A 131 -25.26 -8.22 -12.88
C PRO A 131 -24.27 -9.36 -12.51
N ARG A 132 -22.98 -9.14 -12.75
CA ARG A 132 -21.94 -10.09 -12.37
C ARG A 132 -21.92 -10.29 -10.86
N GLU A 133 -21.61 -11.52 -10.45
CA GLU A 133 -21.42 -11.83 -9.05
C GLU A 133 -20.25 -11.00 -8.49
N GLN A 134 -20.46 -10.37 -7.34
CA GLN A 134 -19.45 -9.59 -6.64
C GLN A 134 -19.09 -10.24 -5.30
N ARG A 135 -17.88 -10.00 -4.82
CA ARG A 135 -17.35 -10.46 -3.53
C ARG A 135 -16.53 -9.37 -2.88
N LEU A 136 -16.75 -9.17 -1.59
CA LEU A 136 -15.95 -8.25 -0.79
C LEU A 136 -14.91 -8.99 0.03
N ARG A 137 -13.75 -8.33 0.21
CA ARG A 137 -12.73 -8.71 1.17
C ARG A 137 -12.23 -7.48 1.90
N VAL A 138 -12.07 -7.61 3.21
CA VAL A 138 -11.45 -6.58 4.06
C VAL A 138 -10.18 -7.14 4.67
N LEU A 139 -9.08 -6.40 4.58
CA LEU A 139 -7.81 -6.69 5.23
C LEU A 139 -7.53 -5.58 6.23
N ILE A 140 -7.28 -5.94 7.49
CA ILE A 140 -6.88 -4.99 8.54
C ILE A 140 -5.53 -5.45 9.07
N ALA A 141 -4.50 -4.61 8.89
CA ALA A 141 -3.12 -4.93 9.21
C ALA A 141 -2.56 -4.02 10.30
N SER A 142 -1.50 -4.47 10.96
CA SER A 142 -0.71 -3.63 11.85
C SER A 142 0.42 -2.89 11.12
N ARG A 143 0.86 -3.37 9.94
CA ARG A 143 1.95 -2.84 9.13
C ARG A 143 1.48 -1.85 8.07
N ASN A 144 2.30 -0.83 7.80
CA ASN A 144 2.12 0.12 6.70
C ASN A 144 2.27 -0.56 5.32
N LEU A 145 1.94 0.17 4.27
CA LEU A 145 2.20 -0.25 2.89
C LEU A 145 3.67 0.05 2.54
N THR A 146 4.57 -0.74 3.11
CA THR A 146 6.03 -0.63 3.01
C THR A 146 6.64 -2.02 2.88
N PHE A 147 7.89 -2.09 2.40
CA PHE A 147 8.72 -3.29 2.44
C PHE A 147 9.56 -3.26 3.72
N ASP A 148 9.04 -3.81 4.79
CA ASP A 148 9.79 -4.06 6.02
C ASP A 148 9.67 -5.53 6.44
N THR A 149 10.60 -6.00 7.25
CA THR A 149 10.70 -7.40 7.68
C THR A 149 10.20 -7.62 9.10
N SER A 150 9.54 -6.63 9.70
CA SER A 150 9.05 -6.72 11.08
C SER A 150 7.89 -7.71 11.22
N TRP A 151 7.79 -8.31 12.42
CA TRP A 151 6.67 -9.17 12.78
C TRP A 151 5.40 -8.34 12.95
N ASP A 152 4.35 -8.68 12.20
CA ASP A 152 3.09 -7.95 12.14
C ASP A 152 1.88 -8.89 12.18
N THR A 153 0.68 -8.30 12.18
CA THR A 153 -0.58 -9.03 12.13
C THR A 153 -1.43 -8.53 10.97
N VAL A 154 -2.14 -9.46 10.33
CA VAL A 154 -3.19 -9.16 9.35
C VAL A 154 -4.43 -9.97 9.65
N VAL A 155 -5.59 -9.32 9.66
CA VAL A 155 -6.91 -9.95 9.71
C VAL A 155 -7.50 -9.89 8.32
N ARG A 156 -7.77 -11.06 7.75
CA ARG A 156 -8.46 -11.20 6.47
C ARG A 156 -9.89 -11.63 6.73
N LEU A 157 -10.84 -10.86 6.21
CA LEU A 157 -12.27 -11.09 6.30
C LEU A 157 -12.85 -11.17 4.90
N ASP A 158 -13.34 -12.34 4.54
CA ASP A 158 -14.03 -12.56 3.26
C ASP A 158 -15.55 -12.49 3.48
N GLU A 159 -16.28 -11.94 2.51
CA GLU A 159 -17.73 -11.90 2.52
C GLU A 159 -18.29 -13.32 2.65
N ALA A 160 -19.25 -13.50 3.57
CA ALA A 160 -19.90 -14.77 3.82
C ALA A 160 -20.79 -15.17 2.64
N ARG A 161 -20.78 -16.46 2.30
CA ARG A 161 -21.66 -17.00 1.24
C ARG A 161 -23.11 -17.16 1.69
N ASP A 162 -23.31 -17.27 2.99
CA ASP A 162 -24.59 -17.28 3.65
C ASP A 162 -24.82 -15.94 4.37
N SER A 163 -26.03 -15.69 4.80
CA SER A 163 -26.36 -14.44 5.49
C SER A 163 -25.89 -14.39 6.96
N THR A 164 -24.96 -15.27 7.36
CA THR A 164 -24.35 -15.30 8.70
C THR A 164 -23.02 -14.56 8.72
N GLY A 165 -22.64 -13.94 9.84
CA GLY A 165 -21.36 -13.27 9.99
C GLY A 165 -21.47 -11.88 10.61
N ALA A 166 -20.34 -11.17 10.66
CA ALA A 166 -20.24 -9.82 11.21
C ALA A 166 -20.46 -8.75 10.15
N LEU A 167 -21.01 -7.62 10.54
CA LEU A 167 -21.06 -6.39 9.75
C LEU A 167 -19.79 -5.58 10.01
N LEU A 168 -19.33 -4.87 8.98
CA LEU A 168 -18.12 -4.02 9.05
C LEU A 168 -18.46 -2.55 8.72
N GLU A 169 -19.63 -2.08 9.14
CA GLU A 169 -20.10 -0.70 8.95
C GLU A 169 -19.06 0.35 9.40
N PRO A 170 -18.37 0.19 10.55
CA PRO A 170 -17.38 1.18 10.98
C PRO A 170 -16.19 1.32 10.02
N VAL A 171 -15.88 0.28 9.22
CA VAL A 171 -14.85 0.38 8.17
C VAL A 171 -15.34 1.30 7.04
N GLY A 172 -16.62 1.21 6.64
CA GLY A 172 -17.21 2.14 5.68
C GLY A 172 -17.18 3.58 6.19
N ASP A 173 -17.61 3.80 7.45
CA ASP A 173 -17.59 5.12 8.09
C ASP A 173 -16.17 5.71 8.19
N LEU A 174 -15.13 4.87 8.39
CA LEU A 174 -13.74 5.29 8.34
C LEU A 174 -13.40 5.95 7.00
N PHE A 175 -13.71 5.28 5.89
CA PHE A 175 -13.36 5.79 4.55
C PHE A 175 -14.18 7.02 4.15
N GLU A 176 -15.45 7.09 4.54
CA GLU A 176 -16.26 8.32 4.38
C GLU A 176 -15.64 9.51 5.14
N GLY A 177 -15.21 9.29 6.40
CA GLY A 177 -14.52 10.30 7.18
C GLY A 177 -13.16 10.72 6.60
N LEU A 178 -12.47 9.84 5.87
CA LEU A 178 -11.22 10.16 5.19
C LEU A 178 -11.42 11.04 3.95
N LEU A 179 -12.58 10.97 3.28
CA LEU A 179 -12.91 11.92 2.21
C LEU A 179 -12.95 13.36 2.73
N ASP A 180 -13.52 13.56 3.92
CA ASP A 180 -13.60 14.89 4.56
C ASP A 180 -12.23 15.34 5.11
N ALA A 181 -11.33 14.41 5.37
CA ALA A 181 -9.98 14.65 5.88
C ALA A 181 -8.93 14.89 4.79
N ALA A 182 -9.31 14.85 3.50
CA ALA A 182 -8.40 15.04 2.39
C ALA A 182 -7.84 16.49 2.33
N VAL A 183 -6.55 16.61 1.99
CA VAL A 183 -5.85 17.91 1.91
C VAL A 183 -6.28 18.73 0.70
N SER A 184 -6.64 18.06 -0.38
CA SER A 184 -7.08 18.64 -1.65
C SER A 184 -8.42 18.05 -2.09
N ASP A 185 -9.04 18.67 -3.09
CA ASP A 185 -10.28 18.16 -3.68
C ASP A 185 -10.09 16.74 -4.22
N VAL A 186 -10.92 15.83 -3.72
CA VAL A 186 -10.95 14.44 -4.16
C VAL A 186 -11.74 14.34 -5.46
N SER A 187 -11.22 13.63 -6.45
CA SER A 187 -11.90 13.46 -7.74
C SER A 187 -13.25 12.76 -7.60
N VAL A 188 -14.13 12.98 -8.58
CA VAL A 188 -15.46 12.34 -8.62
C VAL A 188 -15.33 10.81 -8.60
N ASP A 189 -14.38 10.25 -9.34
CA ASP A 189 -14.18 8.80 -9.42
C ASP A 189 -13.79 8.20 -8.06
N HIS A 190 -12.92 8.88 -7.30
CA HIS A 190 -12.55 8.44 -5.95
C HIS A 190 -13.74 8.52 -4.99
N ARG A 191 -14.50 9.63 -5.01
CA ARG A 191 -15.71 9.77 -4.17
C ARG A 191 -16.73 8.68 -4.47
N GLN A 192 -17.03 8.43 -5.74
CA GLN A 192 -17.97 7.39 -6.17
C GLN A 192 -17.51 6.00 -5.72
N ARG A 193 -16.21 5.70 -5.85
CA ARG A 193 -15.64 4.43 -5.41
C ARG A 193 -15.78 4.25 -3.91
N VAL A 194 -15.42 5.25 -3.12
CA VAL A 194 -15.55 5.20 -1.66
C VAL A 194 -17.00 5.03 -1.25
N HIS A 195 -17.91 5.86 -1.75
CA HIS A 195 -19.35 5.75 -1.44
C HIS A 195 -19.92 4.38 -1.82
N SER A 196 -19.55 3.84 -3.00
CA SER A 196 -20.01 2.53 -3.46
C SER A 196 -19.52 1.39 -2.58
N LEU A 197 -18.22 1.41 -2.19
CA LEU A 197 -17.65 0.38 -1.31
C LEU A 197 -18.17 0.51 0.12
N SER A 198 -18.27 1.74 0.65
CA SER A 198 -18.84 2.00 1.98
C SER A 198 -20.29 1.53 2.06
N ALA A 199 -21.12 1.83 1.06
CA ALA A 199 -22.49 1.36 1.01
C ALA A 199 -22.60 -0.17 0.98
N ALA A 200 -21.69 -0.86 0.28
CA ALA A 200 -21.64 -2.31 0.27
C ALA A 200 -21.28 -2.89 1.65
N LEU A 201 -20.36 -2.26 2.39
CA LEU A 201 -19.97 -2.66 3.74
C LEU A 201 -21.12 -2.53 4.77
N GLN A 202 -22.10 -1.65 4.54
CA GLN A 202 -23.26 -1.49 5.42
C GLN A 202 -24.18 -2.73 5.41
N THR A 203 -24.14 -3.55 4.37
CA THR A 203 -25.06 -4.67 4.20
C THR A 203 -24.38 -6.02 4.11
N ALA A 204 -23.14 -6.07 3.64
CA ALA A 204 -22.39 -7.29 3.50
C ALA A 204 -22.00 -7.88 4.87
N LYS A 205 -22.16 -9.19 5.01
CA LYS A 205 -21.70 -9.92 6.19
C LYS A 205 -20.42 -10.67 5.89
N PHE A 206 -19.51 -10.64 6.83
CA PHE A 206 -18.19 -11.26 6.72
C PHE A 206 -18.09 -12.49 7.59
N ALA A 207 -17.53 -13.55 7.01
CA ALA A 207 -17.38 -14.83 7.70
C ALA A 207 -16.48 -14.68 8.95
N LEU A 208 -16.93 -15.24 10.06
CA LEU A 208 -16.13 -15.23 11.28
C LEU A 208 -14.95 -16.21 11.14
N PRO A 209 -13.76 -15.87 11.64
CA PRO A 209 -12.65 -16.82 11.74
C PRO A 209 -13.05 -18.05 12.59
N VAL A 210 -12.44 -19.19 12.29
CA VAL A 210 -12.75 -20.46 12.99
C VAL A 210 -12.55 -20.32 14.50
N GLY A 211 -13.60 -20.64 15.27
CA GLY A 211 -13.60 -20.57 16.73
C GLY A 211 -13.81 -19.18 17.32
N VAL A 212 -14.13 -18.20 16.49
CA VAL A 212 -14.59 -16.87 16.91
C VAL A 212 -16.11 -16.86 16.97
N ASP A 213 -16.68 -16.43 18.09
CA ASP A 213 -18.13 -16.35 18.30
C ASP A 213 -18.69 -14.99 17.88
N HIS A 214 -17.87 -13.92 18.04
CA HIS A 214 -18.26 -12.55 17.72
C HIS A 214 -17.05 -11.75 17.21
N LEU A 215 -17.30 -10.86 16.25
CA LEU A 215 -16.33 -9.93 15.69
C LEU A 215 -16.94 -8.54 15.64
N GLU A 216 -16.20 -7.55 16.12
CA GLU A 216 -16.56 -6.13 16.04
C GLU A 216 -15.35 -5.30 15.58
N THR A 217 -15.61 -4.20 14.88
CA THR A 217 -14.58 -3.24 14.45
C THR A 217 -14.75 -1.92 15.19
N HIS A 218 -13.64 -1.38 15.72
CA HIS A 218 -13.61 -0.13 16.46
C HIS A 218 -12.75 0.88 15.73
N VAL A 219 -13.35 1.93 15.19
CA VAL A 219 -12.64 3.09 14.64
C VAL A 219 -12.50 4.15 15.71
N LEU A 220 -11.26 4.53 15.97
CA LEU A 220 -10.88 5.54 16.96
C LEU A 220 -10.55 6.87 16.25
N GLY A 221 -10.68 7.97 16.94
CA GLY A 221 -10.19 9.28 16.49
C GLY A 221 -11.08 10.07 15.53
N LEU A 222 -11.98 9.48 14.78
CA LEU A 222 -12.97 10.21 13.95
C LEU A 222 -14.07 10.82 14.81
N SER A 223 -14.56 10.08 15.79
CA SER A 223 -15.53 10.53 16.79
C SER A 223 -15.00 10.32 18.20
N ARG A 224 -15.56 11.02 19.21
CA ARG A 224 -15.21 10.76 20.61
C ARG A 224 -15.95 9.53 21.08
N LYS A 225 -15.25 8.40 21.17
CA LYS A 225 -15.75 7.16 21.75
C LYS A 225 -14.82 6.76 22.91
N PRO A 226 -15.35 6.09 23.96
CA PRO A 226 -14.50 5.50 24.99
C PRO A 226 -13.59 4.42 24.38
N SER A 227 -12.51 4.09 25.09
CA SER A 227 -11.64 2.96 24.72
C SER A 227 -12.46 1.66 24.70
N PRO A 228 -12.31 0.82 23.65
CA PRO A 228 -12.98 -0.49 23.60
C PRO A 228 -12.34 -1.53 24.52
N LEU A 229 -11.14 -1.26 25.06
CA LEU A 229 -10.42 -2.20 25.90
C LEU A 229 -11.17 -2.40 27.24
N PRO A 230 -11.25 -3.63 27.78
CA PRO A 230 -11.93 -3.91 29.04
C PRO A 230 -11.19 -3.26 30.21
N ALA A 231 -11.94 -2.80 31.21
CA ALA A 231 -11.40 -2.23 32.45
C ALA A 231 -11.00 -3.27 33.48
N SER A 232 -11.37 -4.54 33.29
CA SER A 232 -11.03 -5.68 34.16
C SER A 232 -10.85 -6.95 33.34
N ALA A 233 -9.94 -7.80 33.76
CA ALA A 233 -9.70 -9.15 33.23
C ALA A 233 -9.00 -10.01 34.28
N GLU A 234 -9.13 -11.33 34.18
CA GLU A 234 -8.38 -12.29 35.01
C GLU A 234 -6.93 -12.44 34.53
N ARG A 235 -6.71 -12.34 33.22
CA ARG A 235 -5.38 -12.36 32.58
C ARG A 235 -5.35 -11.39 31.42
N SER A 236 -4.17 -10.79 31.19
CA SER A 236 -3.98 -9.84 30.10
C SER A 236 -2.58 -9.92 29.50
N LEU A 237 -2.51 -9.74 28.19
CA LEU A 237 -1.27 -9.60 27.42
C LEU A 237 -1.40 -8.42 26.47
N ILE A 238 -0.42 -7.54 26.48
CA ILE A 238 -0.30 -6.47 25.51
C ILE A 238 1.01 -6.65 24.74
N ILE A 239 0.92 -6.69 23.41
CA ILE A 239 2.06 -6.66 22.49
C ILE A 239 1.93 -5.37 21.69
N SER A 240 2.90 -4.47 21.81
CA SER A 240 2.88 -3.19 21.10
C SER A 240 4.29 -2.65 20.92
N PRO A 241 4.70 -2.27 19.68
CA PRO A 241 6.05 -1.72 19.44
C PRO A 241 6.30 -0.41 20.17
N PHE A 242 5.22 0.37 20.42
CA PHE A 242 5.29 1.66 21.10
C PHE A 242 4.33 1.67 22.28
N VAL A 243 4.83 2.15 23.41
CA VAL A 243 4.07 2.35 24.65
C VAL A 243 4.31 3.76 25.18
N SER A 244 3.36 4.31 25.93
CA SER A 244 3.52 5.64 26.55
C SER A 244 2.89 5.69 27.93
N ASP A 245 3.38 6.59 28.78
CA ASP A 245 2.83 6.84 30.11
C ASP A 245 1.33 7.15 30.08
N ASP A 246 0.90 7.95 29.09
CA ASP A 246 -0.49 8.33 28.89
C ASP A 246 -1.42 7.12 28.66
N PHE A 247 -0.92 6.02 28.11
CA PHE A 247 -1.70 4.80 27.95
C PHE A 247 -2.10 4.24 29.33
N PHE A 248 -1.16 4.10 30.22
CA PHE A 248 -1.41 3.58 31.58
C PHE A 248 -2.25 4.55 32.43
N GLN A 249 -2.11 5.86 32.23
CA GLN A 249 -2.77 6.87 33.02
C GLN A 249 -4.19 7.23 32.52
N ARG A 250 -4.40 7.31 31.21
CA ARG A 250 -5.63 7.83 30.60
C ARG A 250 -6.52 6.73 30.00
N VAL A 251 -5.93 5.77 29.27
CA VAL A 251 -6.69 4.66 28.66
C VAL A 251 -7.15 3.68 29.73
N ARG A 252 -6.30 3.39 30.71
CA ARG A 252 -6.57 2.56 31.88
C ARG A 252 -7.25 1.23 31.52
N PRO A 253 -6.61 0.39 30.70
CA PRO A 253 -7.12 -0.96 30.47
C PRO A 253 -7.12 -1.77 31.78
N ALA A 254 -7.64 -3.01 31.72
CA ALA A 254 -7.46 -3.98 32.81
C ALA A 254 -5.99 -4.06 33.27
N PRO A 255 -5.71 -4.45 34.53
CA PRO A 255 -4.33 -4.69 34.99
C PRO A 255 -3.56 -5.54 33.96
N ILE A 256 -2.30 -5.18 33.70
CA ILE A 256 -1.50 -5.83 32.68
C ILE A 256 -0.59 -6.86 33.29
N ASP A 257 -0.82 -8.15 32.98
CA ASP A 257 0.03 -9.24 33.49
C ASP A 257 1.31 -9.36 32.64
N GLU A 258 1.19 -9.25 31.32
CA GLU A 258 2.33 -9.38 30.41
C GLU A 258 2.33 -8.23 29.40
N LEU A 259 3.46 -7.54 29.27
CA LEU A 259 3.71 -6.50 28.29
C LEU A 259 4.92 -6.87 27.43
N VAL A 260 4.77 -6.86 26.11
CA VAL A 260 5.86 -7.07 25.15
C VAL A 260 6.00 -5.81 24.28
N SER A 261 7.19 -5.23 24.28
CA SER A 261 7.44 -4.01 23.49
C SER A 261 8.88 -3.99 22.96
N ARG A 262 9.25 -2.89 22.31
CA ARG A 262 10.65 -2.61 21.96
C ARG A 262 11.38 -2.05 23.17
N ALA A 263 12.68 -2.37 23.29
CA ALA A 263 13.53 -1.88 24.38
C ALA A 263 13.51 -0.36 24.44
N GLU A 264 13.73 0.31 23.31
CA GLU A 264 13.78 1.76 23.21
C GLU A 264 12.48 2.42 23.67
N SER A 265 11.34 1.80 23.39
CA SER A 265 10.03 2.32 23.80
C SER A 265 9.81 2.17 25.30
N LEU A 266 10.32 1.10 25.91
CA LEU A 266 10.26 0.85 27.35
C LEU A 266 11.21 1.78 28.13
N ASP A 267 12.42 2.02 27.62
CA ASP A 267 13.45 2.87 28.23
C ASP A 267 13.01 4.33 28.35
N HIS A 268 12.10 4.79 27.45
CA HIS A 268 11.56 6.16 27.46
C HIS A 268 10.36 6.35 28.41
N LEU A 269 9.89 5.30 29.07
CA LEU A 269 8.78 5.41 30.04
C LEU A 269 9.24 6.10 31.32
N GLY A 270 8.37 6.94 31.87
CA GLY A 270 8.62 7.63 33.14
C GLY A 270 8.75 6.66 34.32
N PRO A 271 9.40 7.09 35.41
CA PRO A 271 9.53 6.29 36.62
C PRO A 271 8.18 5.79 37.13
N GLY A 272 8.09 4.49 37.42
CA GLY A 272 6.89 3.86 37.96
C GLY A 272 5.80 3.52 36.94
N ALA A 273 5.98 3.80 35.66
CA ALA A 273 5.00 3.44 34.63
C ALA A 273 4.76 1.92 34.56
N LEU A 274 5.81 1.14 34.76
CA LEU A 274 5.78 -0.32 34.70
C LEU A 274 5.49 -1.00 36.06
N ASP A 275 5.36 -0.26 37.16
CA ASP A 275 5.16 -0.83 38.51
C ASP A 275 3.90 -1.71 38.62
N LYS A 276 2.92 -1.49 37.74
CA LYS A 276 1.65 -2.23 37.71
C LYS A 276 1.63 -3.35 36.67
N VAL A 277 2.73 -3.57 35.96
CA VAL A 277 2.87 -4.64 34.97
C VAL A 277 3.61 -5.81 35.63
N ALA A 278 3.02 -6.99 35.64
CA ALA A 278 3.62 -8.11 36.36
C ALA A 278 4.88 -8.66 35.67
N LYS A 279 4.89 -8.70 34.34
CA LYS A 279 6.04 -9.15 33.52
C LYS A 279 6.21 -8.28 32.31
N VAL A 280 7.43 -7.84 32.07
CA VAL A 280 7.79 -7.01 30.92
C VAL A 280 8.84 -7.73 30.07
N TYR A 281 8.60 -7.76 28.77
CA TYR A 281 9.45 -8.43 27.80
C TYR A 281 9.81 -7.49 26.64
N THR A 282 10.96 -7.75 26.04
CA THR A 282 11.31 -7.26 24.70
C THR A 282 11.11 -8.35 23.68
N PHE A 283 10.86 -7.95 22.44
CA PHE A 283 10.77 -8.88 21.31
C PHE A 283 12.18 -9.10 20.73
N ASP A 284 12.52 -10.35 20.43
CA ASP A 284 13.83 -10.70 19.87
C ASP A 284 13.97 -10.25 18.43
N ASP A 285 14.86 -9.27 18.18
CA ASP A 285 15.16 -8.76 16.85
C ASP A 285 15.92 -9.77 15.97
N GLY A 286 16.60 -10.76 16.58
CA GLY A 286 17.31 -11.83 15.86
C GLY A 286 16.43 -12.75 15.03
N SER A 287 15.12 -12.85 15.37
CA SER A 287 14.17 -13.66 14.63
C SER A 287 13.80 -13.11 13.25
N ALA A 288 14.11 -11.85 12.98
CA ALA A 288 13.87 -11.21 11.68
C ALA A 288 15.06 -11.38 10.71
N VAL A 289 16.25 -11.73 11.21
CA VAL A 289 17.51 -11.72 10.44
C VAL A 289 17.62 -12.90 9.46
N ASP A 290 17.01 -14.05 9.76
CA ASP A 290 17.13 -15.26 8.92
C ASP A 290 16.36 -15.22 7.60
N LEU A 291 15.63 -14.12 7.31
CA LEU A 291 14.73 -14.01 6.16
C LEU A 291 15.05 -12.87 5.19
N ALA A 292 15.97 -11.98 5.55
CA ALA A 292 16.41 -10.91 4.65
C ALA A 292 17.64 -11.37 3.87
N THR A 293 17.57 -11.39 2.56
CA THR A 293 18.74 -11.58 1.69
C THR A 293 19.69 -10.40 1.84
N GLU A 294 21.02 -10.63 1.67
CA GLU A 294 22.05 -9.58 1.80
C GLU A 294 21.80 -8.35 0.89
N ALA A 295 21.03 -8.51 -0.18
CA ALA A 295 20.66 -7.43 -1.10
C ALA A 295 19.70 -6.38 -0.48
N GLU A 296 18.93 -6.74 0.55
CA GLU A 296 17.99 -5.84 1.23
C GLU A 296 18.65 -4.95 2.30
N ARG A 297 19.93 -5.22 2.63
CA ARG A 297 20.70 -4.51 3.67
C ARG A 297 21.44 -3.27 3.19
N SER A 298 21.43 -2.94 1.91
CA SER A 298 22.41 -2.04 1.30
C SER A 298 21.90 -0.65 0.92
N SER A 299 21.03 -0.01 1.70
CA SER A 299 20.78 1.43 1.53
C SER A 299 21.01 2.20 2.83
N PRO A 300 22.14 2.93 2.97
CA PRO A 300 22.52 3.61 4.20
C PRO A 300 21.74 4.91 4.49
N HIS A 301 20.83 5.36 3.63
CA HIS A 301 20.27 6.73 3.66
C HIS A 301 18.75 6.79 3.53
N ASP A 302 18.03 5.79 4.01
CA ASP A 302 16.57 5.82 4.03
C ASP A 302 16.08 6.31 5.41
N PRO A 303 15.49 7.52 5.54
CA PRO A 303 14.84 7.96 6.78
C PRO A 303 13.63 7.10 7.15
N GLY A 304 13.15 6.30 6.23
CA GLY A 304 12.23 5.20 6.46
C GLY A 304 12.93 3.87 6.74
N ARG A 305 14.08 3.88 7.47
CA ARG A 305 14.79 2.65 7.81
C ARG A 305 13.81 1.62 8.34
N PRO A 306 13.68 0.42 7.70
CA PRO A 306 12.72 -0.57 8.13
C PRO A 306 12.92 -0.83 9.62
N LEU A 307 11.84 -0.67 10.39
CA LEU A 307 11.85 -1.00 11.80
C LEU A 307 11.96 -2.53 11.87
N VAL A 308 13.17 -3.04 11.97
CA VAL A 308 13.44 -4.46 12.20
C VAL A 308 12.85 -4.81 13.55
N GLY A 309 12.12 -5.93 13.65
CA GLY A 309 11.55 -6.41 14.90
C GLY A 309 10.03 -6.32 15.00
N LEU A 310 9.52 -5.93 16.15
CA LEU A 310 8.09 -5.91 16.45
C LEU A 310 7.35 -4.75 15.78
N HIS A 311 6.26 -5.05 15.04
CA HIS A 311 5.30 -4.08 14.53
C HIS A 311 3.83 -4.45 14.83
N ALA A 312 3.57 -5.65 15.32
CA ALA A 312 2.24 -6.10 15.72
C ALA A 312 1.67 -5.30 16.90
N LYS A 313 0.35 -5.09 16.91
CA LYS A 313 -0.41 -4.49 17.99
C LYS A 313 -1.52 -5.47 18.38
N VAL A 314 -1.36 -6.07 19.55
CA VAL A 314 -2.24 -7.11 20.05
C VAL A 314 -2.57 -6.82 21.53
N PHE A 315 -3.86 -6.83 21.85
CA PHE A 315 -4.33 -6.73 23.22
C PHE A 315 -5.23 -7.95 23.48
N ALA A 316 -4.81 -8.83 24.37
CA ALA A 316 -5.54 -10.04 24.71
C ALA A 316 -5.96 -10.00 26.18
N PHE A 317 -7.24 -10.26 26.44
CA PHE A 317 -7.82 -10.28 27.77
C PHE A 317 -8.62 -11.57 27.95
N GLU A 318 -8.45 -12.22 29.08
CA GLU A 318 -9.21 -13.42 29.47
C GLU A 318 -10.04 -13.15 30.73
N ASP A 319 -11.28 -13.61 30.70
CA ASP A 319 -12.18 -13.60 31.85
C ASP A 319 -13.12 -14.82 31.77
N ARG A 320 -13.20 -15.63 32.85
CA ARG A 320 -14.11 -16.78 32.98
C ARG A 320 -14.09 -17.75 31.80
N GLY A 321 -12.89 -18.08 31.30
CA GLY A 321 -12.71 -19.01 30.19
C GLY A 321 -13.06 -18.43 28.80
N ARG A 322 -13.34 -17.14 28.73
CA ARG A 322 -13.55 -16.40 27.48
C ARG A 322 -12.34 -15.49 27.20
N ALA A 323 -12.06 -15.22 25.94
CA ALA A 323 -11.04 -14.29 25.53
C ALA A 323 -11.63 -13.20 24.64
N ARG A 324 -11.11 -11.98 24.80
CA ARG A 324 -11.29 -10.83 23.90
C ARG A 324 -9.92 -10.47 23.34
N LEU A 325 -9.75 -10.61 22.05
CA LEU A 325 -8.52 -10.34 21.34
C LEU A 325 -8.72 -9.13 20.43
N PHE A 326 -7.93 -8.07 20.64
CA PHE A 326 -7.93 -6.88 19.79
C PHE A 326 -6.65 -6.87 18.96
N VAL A 327 -6.79 -6.73 17.65
CA VAL A 327 -5.68 -6.60 16.69
C VAL A 327 -5.96 -5.47 15.72
N GLY A 328 -4.92 -4.77 15.26
CA GLY A 328 -5.10 -3.68 14.31
C GLY A 328 -3.95 -2.68 14.31
N SER A 329 -4.27 -1.40 14.19
CA SER A 329 -3.27 -0.35 14.01
C SER A 329 -2.87 0.39 15.29
N ALA A 330 -3.70 0.36 16.35
CA ALA A 330 -3.50 1.16 17.54
C ALA A 330 -2.35 0.64 18.42
N ASN A 331 -1.35 1.49 18.67
CA ASN A 331 -0.31 1.22 19.65
C ASN A 331 -0.83 1.40 21.09
N ALA A 332 -0.11 0.86 22.09
CA ALA A 332 -0.37 1.09 23.50
C ALA A 332 0.08 2.51 23.93
N THR A 333 -0.46 3.54 23.28
CA THR A 333 -0.14 4.94 23.52
C THR A 333 -1.39 5.78 23.74
N GLY A 334 -1.27 6.85 24.53
CA GLY A 334 -2.36 7.80 24.71
C GLY A 334 -2.83 8.44 23.40
N ALA A 335 -1.91 8.71 22.48
CA ALA A 335 -2.24 9.28 21.16
C ALA A 335 -3.12 8.35 20.33
N ALA A 336 -2.84 7.04 20.30
CA ALA A 336 -3.61 6.06 19.54
C ALA A 336 -5.08 5.99 19.98
N PHE A 337 -5.37 6.16 21.28
CA PHE A 337 -6.73 6.08 21.83
C PHE A 337 -7.45 7.44 21.94
N ASN A 338 -6.76 8.58 21.74
CA ASN A 338 -7.35 9.91 21.94
C ASN A 338 -7.36 10.81 20.70
N SER A 339 -6.27 10.89 19.96
CA SER A 339 -6.09 11.86 18.87
C SER A 339 -5.87 11.27 17.49
N ASN A 340 -5.22 10.11 17.40
CA ASN A 340 -5.01 9.45 16.12
C ASN A 340 -6.30 8.83 15.60
N VAL A 341 -6.42 8.75 14.28
CA VAL A 341 -7.37 7.86 13.63
C VAL A 341 -6.74 6.47 13.61
N GLU A 342 -7.40 5.49 14.21
CA GLU A 342 -6.94 4.11 14.34
C GLU A 342 -8.09 3.13 14.09
N ILE A 343 -7.75 1.84 13.89
CA ILE A 343 -8.72 0.76 13.83
C ILE A 343 -8.27 -0.45 14.65
N LEU A 344 -9.20 -1.03 15.37
CA LEU A 344 -9.05 -2.32 16.05
C LEU A 344 -10.16 -3.28 15.62
N VAL A 345 -9.80 -4.53 15.42
CA VAL A 345 -10.74 -5.64 15.30
C VAL A 345 -10.77 -6.37 16.65
N GLU A 346 -11.93 -6.47 17.23
CA GLU A 346 -12.18 -7.28 18.41
C GLU A 346 -12.73 -8.65 18.00
N LEU A 347 -12.07 -9.69 18.44
CA LEU A 347 -12.48 -11.09 18.30
C LEU A 347 -12.81 -11.64 19.67
N THR A 348 -14.02 -12.15 19.85
CA THR A 348 -14.45 -12.77 21.12
C THR A 348 -14.74 -14.25 20.90
N GLY A 349 -14.27 -15.10 21.82
CA GLY A 349 -14.47 -16.54 21.74
C GLY A 349 -13.95 -17.28 22.98
N PRO A 350 -13.90 -18.62 22.98
CA PRO A 350 -13.34 -19.42 24.06
C PRO A 350 -11.83 -19.13 24.24
N ALA A 351 -11.36 -19.04 25.49
CA ALA A 351 -9.93 -18.85 25.78
C ALA A 351 -9.06 -20.00 25.24
N ALA A 352 -9.62 -21.21 25.13
CA ALA A 352 -8.94 -22.33 24.48
C ALA A 352 -8.61 -22.13 22.99
N VAL A 353 -9.23 -21.14 22.33
CA VAL A 353 -9.02 -20.81 20.91
C VAL A 353 -8.30 -19.47 20.72
N LEU A 354 -8.71 -18.44 21.48
CA LEU A 354 -8.24 -17.06 21.33
C LEU A 354 -7.41 -16.58 22.53
N GLY A 355 -7.26 -17.40 23.57
CA GLY A 355 -6.59 -17.01 24.80
C GLY A 355 -5.07 -16.90 24.65
N ILE A 356 -4.46 -16.28 25.65
CA ILE A 356 -3.03 -15.93 25.73
C ILE A 356 -2.14 -17.15 25.52
N ASP A 357 -2.47 -18.28 26.18
CA ASP A 357 -1.69 -19.51 26.04
C ASP A 357 -1.77 -20.07 24.61
N LYS A 358 -2.94 -19.99 23.96
CA LYS A 358 -3.12 -20.42 22.57
C LYS A 358 -2.42 -19.50 21.57
N LEU A 359 -2.33 -18.21 21.87
CA LEU A 359 -1.65 -17.23 21.04
C LEU A 359 -0.13 -17.37 21.14
N CYS A 360 0.39 -17.57 22.35
CA CYS A 360 1.82 -17.46 22.62
C CYS A 360 2.55 -18.81 22.63
N ASN A 361 1.89 -19.88 23.06
CA ASN A 361 2.55 -21.19 23.21
C ASN A 361 2.34 -22.03 21.95
N GLY A 362 3.43 -22.50 21.35
CA GLY A 362 3.43 -23.44 20.23
C GLY A 362 3.12 -24.87 20.66
N THR A 363 3.23 -25.79 19.72
CA THR A 363 3.32 -27.23 19.99
C THR A 363 4.77 -27.62 20.29
N MET A 364 5.01 -28.82 20.82
CA MET A 364 6.37 -29.25 21.19
C MET A 364 7.38 -29.27 20.02
N ASP A 365 6.90 -29.28 18.78
CA ASP A 365 7.71 -29.39 17.55
C ASP A 365 7.77 -28.10 16.73
N GLU A 366 7.08 -27.03 17.15
CA GLU A 366 7.05 -25.76 16.41
C GLU A 366 7.48 -24.59 17.30
N PRO A 367 8.28 -23.64 16.77
CA PRO A 367 8.64 -22.44 17.52
C PRO A 367 7.40 -21.66 17.90
N SER A 368 7.37 -21.21 19.16
CA SER A 368 6.26 -20.45 19.72
C SER A 368 6.53 -18.95 19.68
N LEU A 369 5.47 -18.14 19.72
CA LEU A 369 5.63 -16.70 19.88
C LEU A 369 6.36 -16.33 21.17
N ARG A 370 6.18 -17.14 22.22
CA ARG A 370 6.81 -16.92 23.52
C ARG A 370 8.33 -17.09 23.49
N ASP A 371 8.86 -17.92 22.58
CA ASP A 371 10.31 -18.10 22.42
C ASP A 371 11.01 -16.84 21.89
N LEU A 372 10.24 -15.88 21.35
CA LEU A 372 10.71 -14.58 20.88
C LEU A 372 10.67 -13.50 21.98
N PHE A 373 10.25 -13.83 23.21
CA PHE A 373 10.15 -12.87 24.32
C PHE A 373 11.37 -12.98 25.22
N ASN A 374 12.13 -11.89 25.31
CA ASN A 374 13.25 -11.74 26.25
C ASN A 374 12.83 -10.88 27.43
N THR A 375 13.21 -11.27 28.66
CA THR A 375 12.91 -10.45 29.84
C THR A 375 13.56 -9.07 29.67
N TYR A 376 12.75 -8.02 29.77
CA TYR A 376 13.21 -6.65 29.67
C TYR A 376 14.18 -6.29 30.81
N ARG A 377 15.24 -5.60 30.47
CA ARG A 377 16.19 -4.98 31.40
C ARG A 377 16.33 -3.52 31.02
N PRO A 378 16.05 -2.57 31.94
CA PRO A 378 16.13 -1.16 31.66
C PRO A 378 17.57 -0.74 31.27
N ASP A 379 17.68 0.01 30.19
CA ASP A 379 18.89 0.75 29.83
C ASP A 379 18.61 2.26 29.90
N PRO A 380 19.62 3.10 30.19
CA PRO A 380 19.42 4.55 30.13
C PRO A 380 18.87 4.97 28.77
N PRO A 381 17.82 5.80 28.72
CA PRO A 381 17.28 6.26 27.44
C PRO A 381 18.36 7.00 26.65
N THR A 382 18.55 6.61 25.41
CA THR A 382 19.34 7.39 24.45
C THR A 382 18.46 8.54 23.97
N ASP A 383 18.93 9.77 24.17
CA ASP A 383 18.20 10.95 23.67
C ASP A 383 17.89 10.78 22.18
N PRO A 384 16.62 10.92 21.77
CA PRO A 384 16.31 10.91 20.35
C PRO A 384 17.04 12.11 19.69
N PRO A 385 17.63 11.93 18.51
CA PRO A 385 18.20 13.06 17.78
C PRO A 385 17.11 14.13 17.54
N GLU A 386 17.51 15.40 17.38
CA GLU A 386 16.65 16.59 17.18
C GLU A 386 15.74 16.53 15.92
N ALA A 387 15.38 15.36 15.45
CA ALA A 387 14.53 15.10 14.29
C ALA A 387 13.11 15.71 14.41
N ALA A 388 12.65 16.03 15.61
CA ALA A 388 11.28 16.53 15.84
C ALA A 388 10.97 17.87 15.12
N SER A 389 11.97 18.72 14.87
CA SER A 389 11.77 20.00 14.16
C SER A 389 11.54 19.80 12.66
N LEU A 390 12.30 18.88 12.01
CA LEU A 390 12.16 18.57 10.59
C LEU A 390 10.87 17.80 10.29
N ASP A 391 10.41 16.95 11.19
CA ASP A 391 9.12 16.25 11.04
C ASP A 391 7.94 17.22 11.06
N SER A 392 7.98 18.23 11.92
CA SER A 392 6.97 19.29 11.94
C SER A 392 6.98 20.09 10.65
N ALA A 393 8.15 20.43 10.12
CA ALA A 393 8.33 21.13 8.86
C ALA A 393 7.84 20.28 7.67
N ARG A 394 8.19 19.01 7.63
CA ARG A 394 7.71 18.03 6.63
C ARG A 394 6.19 18.00 6.58
N CYS A 395 5.55 17.82 7.74
CA CYS A 395 4.09 17.82 7.83
C CYS A 395 3.48 19.16 7.42
N ALA A 396 4.10 20.29 7.74
CA ALA A 396 3.61 21.61 7.37
C ALA A 396 3.67 21.84 5.85
N ILE A 397 4.79 21.47 5.21
CA ILE A 397 4.95 21.54 3.73
C ILE A 397 3.94 20.63 3.05
N ALA A 398 3.82 19.40 3.49
CA ALA A 398 2.94 18.42 2.85
C ALA A 398 1.44 18.75 2.99
N ARG A 399 1.06 19.60 3.95
CA ARG A 399 -0.31 20.15 4.11
C ARG A 399 -0.62 21.33 3.21
N LEU A 400 0.38 21.88 2.53
CA LEU A 400 0.12 23.01 1.63
C LEU A 400 -0.64 22.53 0.40
N PRO A 401 -1.65 23.27 -0.06
CA PRO A 401 -2.29 23.04 -1.34
C PRO A 401 -1.31 23.47 -2.44
N ILE A 402 -0.52 22.52 -2.95
CA ILE A 402 0.40 22.69 -4.07
C ILE A 402 -0.31 22.20 -5.33
N GLU A 403 -0.22 22.95 -6.42
CA GLU A 403 -0.68 22.57 -7.76
C GLU A 403 0.46 22.62 -8.76
N GLY A 404 0.44 21.76 -9.76
CA GLY A 404 1.39 21.75 -10.87
C GLY A 404 0.73 22.21 -12.17
N ILE A 405 1.21 23.31 -12.76
CA ILE A 405 0.70 23.82 -14.03
C ILE A 405 1.62 23.33 -15.15
N VAL A 406 1.04 22.60 -16.10
CA VAL A 406 1.72 22.04 -17.25
C VAL A 406 1.47 22.92 -18.46
N GLU A 407 2.54 23.34 -19.15
CA GLU A 407 2.50 24.20 -20.31
C GLU A 407 3.49 23.74 -21.39
N GLU A 408 3.19 24.03 -22.65
CA GLU A 408 4.16 23.88 -23.73
C GLU A 408 5.29 24.91 -23.58
N SER A 409 6.54 24.49 -23.73
CA SER A 409 7.73 25.32 -23.61
C SER A 409 8.73 24.99 -24.72
N GLY A 410 8.84 25.87 -25.72
CA GLY A 410 9.72 25.65 -26.88
C GLY A 410 9.35 24.38 -27.64
N THR A 411 10.27 23.41 -27.69
CA THR A 411 10.03 22.09 -28.32
C THR A 411 9.64 21.01 -27.33
N GLY A 412 9.40 21.36 -26.04
CA GLY A 412 9.11 20.46 -24.96
C GLY A 412 7.98 20.97 -24.06
N TRP A 413 8.06 20.63 -22.79
CA TRP A 413 7.06 20.97 -21.80
C TRP A 413 7.72 21.59 -20.57
N ALA A 414 6.94 22.34 -19.81
CA ALA A 414 7.35 22.82 -18.50
C ALA A 414 6.26 22.52 -17.46
N VAL A 415 6.68 22.24 -16.24
CA VAL A 415 5.77 22.14 -15.08
C VAL A 415 6.18 23.17 -14.06
N THR A 416 5.24 24.04 -13.67
CA THR A 416 5.43 24.98 -12.58
C THR A 416 4.64 24.49 -11.37
N TYR A 417 5.34 24.08 -10.30
CA TYR A 417 4.72 23.76 -9.02
C TYR A 417 4.62 25.04 -8.20
N GLN A 418 3.41 25.30 -7.71
CA GLN A 418 3.14 26.54 -6.96
C GLN A 418 2.23 26.30 -5.77
N SER A 419 2.38 27.12 -4.72
CA SER A 419 1.47 27.17 -3.58
C SER A 419 0.99 28.60 -3.33
N ARG A 420 -0.26 28.75 -2.86
CA ARG A 420 -0.79 30.06 -2.48
C ARG A 420 -0.30 30.51 -1.10
N LYS A 421 0.01 29.55 -0.23
CA LYS A 421 0.50 29.82 1.12
C LYS A 421 2.01 29.66 1.14
N PRO A 422 2.73 30.43 1.99
CA PRO A 422 4.16 30.30 2.10
C PRO A 422 4.57 28.94 2.67
N LEU A 423 5.74 28.46 2.25
CA LEU A 423 6.46 27.38 2.93
C LEU A 423 6.74 27.80 4.38
N PRO A 424 6.87 26.88 5.33
CA PRO A 424 7.24 27.23 6.70
C PRO A 424 8.59 27.94 6.71
N PHE A 425 8.73 28.91 7.60
CA PHE A 425 10.02 29.51 7.88
C PHE A 425 10.83 28.50 8.72
N LEU A 426 12.02 28.18 8.26
CA LEU A 426 12.91 27.22 8.90
C LEU A 426 14.29 27.88 9.06
N ASP A 427 14.72 28.01 10.32
CA ASP A 427 16.08 28.42 10.61
C ASP A 427 17.06 27.30 10.27
N SER A 428 18.24 27.67 9.74
CA SER A 428 19.35 26.74 9.49
C SER A 428 18.99 25.50 8.66
N THR A 429 17.90 25.58 7.84
CA THR A 429 17.43 24.47 7.02
C THR A 429 17.23 24.90 5.57
N GLU A 430 17.86 24.21 4.65
CA GLU A 430 17.62 24.38 3.22
C GLU A 430 16.51 23.47 2.74
N ILE A 431 15.63 24.00 1.88
CA ILE A 431 14.57 23.22 1.22
C ILE A 431 14.93 23.06 -0.26
N HIS A 432 14.98 21.81 -0.72
CA HIS A 432 15.06 21.49 -2.13
C HIS A 432 13.83 20.71 -2.58
N CYS A 433 13.39 20.94 -3.84
CA CYS A 433 12.32 20.14 -4.44
C CYS A 433 12.67 19.76 -5.87
N TRP A 434 12.04 18.67 -6.35
CA TRP A 434 12.16 18.20 -7.73
C TRP A 434 10.99 17.29 -8.11
N PRO A 435 10.60 17.23 -9.42
CA PRO A 435 9.66 16.24 -9.90
C PRO A 435 10.21 14.83 -9.69
N LEU A 436 9.43 13.90 -9.11
CA LEU A 436 9.91 12.55 -8.76
C LEU A 436 10.51 11.80 -9.96
N ALA A 437 9.97 12.00 -11.16
CA ALA A 437 10.48 11.39 -12.39
C ALA A 437 11.83 11.96 -12.87
N SER A 438 12.36 13.03 -12.24
CA SER A 438 13.55 13.78 -12.71
C SER A 438 14.45 14.20 -11.55
N ALA A 439 15.03 13.25 -10.82
CA ALA A 439 15.83 13.47 -9.61
C ALA A 439 17.08 14.36 -9.84
N GLY A 440 17.59 14.47 -11.07
CA GLY A 440 18.71 15.36 -11.41
C GLY A 440 18.38 16.86 -11.41
N ASN A 441 17.08 17.22 -11.41
CA ASN A 441 16.61 18.61 -11.51
C ASN A 441 16.23 19.20 -10.14
N ARG A 442 17.10 19.06 -9.14
CA ARG A 442 16.85 19.65 -7.82
C ARG A 442 16.90 21.17 -7.86
N ARG A 443 15.91 21.82 -7.23
CA ARG A 443 15.87 23.28 -7.07
C ARG A 443 15.74 23.63 -5.60
N ARG A 444 16.57 24.58 -5.15
CA ARG A 444 16.42 25.23 -3.86
C ARG A 444 15.22 26.18 -3.92
N VAL A 445 14.39 26.17 -2.87
CA VAL A 445 13.25 27.05 -2.71
C VAL A 445 13.36 27.85 -1.40
N ALA A 446 12.84 29.06 -1.39
CA ALA A 446 12.95 29.95 -0.23
C ALA A 446 12.00 29.51 0.88
N THR A 447 12.47 29.51 2.13
CA THR A 447 11.65 29.34 3.33
C THR A 447 10.84 30.60 3.59
N GLY A 448 9.60 30.48 4.08
CA GLY A 448 8.74 31.61 4.39
C GLY A 448 8.09 32.31 3.18
N GLU A 449 8.34 31.81 1.97
CA GLU A 449 7.75 32.33 0.72
C GLU A 449 6.84 31.27 0.08
N PRO A 450 5.85 31.67 -0.75
CA PRO A 450 5.09 30.70 -1.55
C PRO A 450 6.02 29.88 -2.45
N LEU A 451 5.72 28.59 -2.59
CA LEU A 451 6.43 27.74 -3.54
C LEU A 451 6.16 28.23 -4.96
N GLU A 452 7.23 28.45 -5.72
CA GLU A 452 7.21 28.65 -7.17
C GLU A 452 8.45 28.00 -7.77
N ALA A 453 8.27 26.81 -8.35
CA ALA A 453 9.38 26.03 -8.91
C ALA A 453 9.00 25.52 -10.32
N ARG A 454 9.65 26.09 -11.35
CA ARG A 454 9.44 25.73 -12.76
C ARG A 454 10.51 24.74 -13.21
N PHE A 455 10.11 23.67 -13.87
CA PHE A 455 10.98 22.62 -14.41
C PHE A 455 10.67 22.42 -15.89
N GLU A 456 11.70 22.52 -16.73
CA GLU A 456 11.63 22.08 -18.13
C GLU A 456 11.67 20.54 -18.15
N THR A 457 10.82 19.93 -18.97
CA THR A 457 10.55 18.49 -18.92
C THR A 457 10.08 17.95 -20.28
N SER A 458 9.95 16.65 -20.39
CA SER A 458 9.28 15.96 -21.50
C SER A 458 7.96 15.34 -21.02
N LEU A 459 7.09 14.94 -21.94
CA LEU A 459 5.76 14.39 -21.58
C LEU A 459 5.85 13.20 -20.62
N GLU A 460 6.83 12.33 -20.83
CA GLU A 460 7.04 11.12 -20.02
C GLU A 460 7.67 11.40 -18.66
N THR A 461 8.22 12.60 -18.43
CA THR A 461 8.85 13.01 -17.17
C THR A 461 8.05 14.07 -16.39
N ILE A 462 6.89 14.50 -16.92
CA ILE A 462 5.89 15.22 -16.12
C ILE A 462 5.53 14.35 -14.92
N SER A 463 5.46 14.92 -13.73
CA SER A 463 5.15 14.17 -12.52
C SER A 463 4.12 14.86 -11.64
N GLY A 464 3.09 14.12 -11.22
CA GLY A 464 2.15 14.51 -10.15
C GLY A 464 2.69 14.19 -8.75
N PHE A 465 3.96 13.77 -8.64
CA PHE A 465 4.68 13.63 -7.39
C PHE A 465 5.82 14.61 -7.32
N LEU A 466 5.84 15.47 -6.32
CA LEU A 466 6.91 16.41 -6.02
C LEU A 466 7.70 15.91 -4.81
N ALA A 467 8.98 15.64 -5.00
CA ALA A 467 9.89 15.25 -3.94
C ALA A 467 10.48 16.48 -3.25
N PHE A 468 10.67 16.37 -1.94
CA PHE A 468 11.31 17.37 -1.10
C PHE A 468 12.48 16.79 -0.32
N GLU A 469 13.49 17.62 -0.09
CA GLU A 469 14.60 17.40 0.82
C GLU A 469 14.67 18.59 1.76
N LEU A 470 14.71 18.31 3.04
CA LEU A 470 15.03 19.28 4.10
C LEU A 470 16.42 18.93 4.61
N ALA A 471 17.37 19.87 4.47
CA ALA A 471 18.74 19.70 4.89
C ALA A 471 19.06 20.73 5.99
N HIS A 472 19.20 20.26 7.23
CA HIS A 472 19.59 21.10 8.36
C HIS A 472 21.12 21.23 8.47
N GLU A 473 21.61 22.34 9.04
CA GLU A 473 23.04 22.64 9.17
C GLU A 473 23.81 21.60 10.00
N ASP A 474 23.16 20.87 10.91
CA ASP A 474 23.74 19.79 11.71
C ASP A 474 23.99 18.50 10.89
N GLY A 475 23.61 18.48 9.61
CA GLY A 475 23.71 17.33 8.72
C GLY A 475 22.47 16.42 8.71
N THR A 476 21.43 16.74 9.48
CA THR A 476 20.16 15.99 9.45
C THR A 476 19.43 16.23 8.12
N LEU A 477 19.03 15.14 7.47
CA LEU A 477 18.31 15.15 6.20
C LEU A 477 16.95 14.48 6.36
N THR A 478 15.93 15.07 5.77
CA THR A 478 14.58 14.48 5.68
C THR A 478 14.09 14.53 4.26
N PHE A 479 13.63 13.40 3.73
CA PHE A 479 13.10 13.25 2.38
C PHE A 479 11.65 12.81 2.43
N PHE A 480 10.82 13.37 1.56
CA PHE A 480 9.43 12.94 1.42
C PHE A 480 8.88 13.34 0.05
N VAL A 481 7.73 12.75 -0.29
CA VAL A 481 7.02 13.02 -1.54
C VAL A 481 5.64 13.57 -1.24
N VAL A 482 5.22 14.56 -2.03
CA VAL A 482 3.89 15.16 -1.97
C VAL A 482 3.17 14.88 -3.28
N PRO A 483 1.97 14.28 -3.25
CA PRO A 483 1.10 14.18 -4.42
C PRO A 483 0.58 15.57 -4.78
N VAL A 484 0.75 15.97 -6.04
CA VAL A 484 0.39 17.29 -6.54
C VAL A 484 -0.58 17.14 -7.72
N PRO A 485 -1.80 17.71 -7.63
CA PRO A 485 -2.70 17.77 -8.76
C PRO A 485 -2.06 18.53 -9.93
N LEU A 486 -2.14 17.97 -11.14
CA LEU A 486 -1.63 18.58 -12.35
C LEU A 486 -2.78 19.19 -13.16
N VAL A 487 -2.58 20.43 -13.62
CA VAL A 487 -3.51 21.17 -14.49
C VAL A 487 -2.85 21.38 -15.86
N GLY A 488 -3.60 21.22 -16.94
CA GLY A 488 -3.08 21.40 -18.29
C GLY A 488 -2.32 20.20 -18.86
N VAL A 489 -2.45 19.01 -18.21
CA VAL A 489 -1.80 17.78 -18.70
C VAL A 489 -2.40 17.37 -20.04
N PRO A 490 -1.59 17.16 -21.10
CA PRO A 490 -2.09 16.67 -22.38
C PRO A 490 -2.72 15.27 -22.27
N GLU A 491 -3.83 15.05 -22.96
CA GLU A 491 -4.54 13.77 -22.97
C GLU A 491 -3.66 12.60 -23.41
N HIS A 492 -2.70 12.86 -24.28
CA HIS A 492 -1.80 11.85 -24.82
C HIS A 492 -0.57 11.56 -23.94
N ARG A 493 -0.40 12.20 -22.75
CA ARG A 493 0.75 11.98 -21.85
C ARG A 493 0.94 10.50 -21.50
N GLU A 494 -0.15 9.80 -21.15
CA GLU A 494 -0.09 8.39 -20.77
C GLU A 494 0.48 7.51 -21.89
N ARG A 495 0.15 7.82 -23.14
CA ARG A 495 0.69 7.16 -24.34
C ARG A 495 2.20 7.34 -24.46
N PHE A 496 2.70 8.59 -24.29
CA PHE A 496 4.14 8.87 -24.34
C PHE A 496 4.89 8.19 -23.19
N LEU A 497 4.31 8.18 -22.00
CA LEU A 497 4.86 7.47 -20.86
C LEU A 497 4.98 5.97 -21.16
N LEU A 498 3.93 5.36 -21.68
CA LEU A 498 3.92 3.95 -22.05
C LEU A 498 4.98 3.65 -23.12
N ARG A 499 5.07 4.48 -24.16
CA ARG A 499 6.09 4.36 -25.21
C ARG A 499 7.51 4.42 -24.63
N ALA A 500 7.78 5.37 -23.73
CA ALA A 500 9.09 5.51 -23.10
C ALA A 500 9.47 4.30 -22.22
N LEU A 501 8.49 3.62 -21.63
CA LEU A 501 8.70 2.43 -20.82
C LEU A 501 8.85 1.16 -21.67
N VAL A 502 8.08 1.04 -22.73
CA VAL A 502 8.17 -0.08 -23.68
C VAL A 502 9.46 -0.01 -24.49
N GLY A 503 9.88 1.17 -24.93
CA GLY A 503 11.21 1.54 -25.46
C GLY A 503 11.55 1.01 -26.85
N ASN A 504 11.29 -0.26 -27.21
CA ASN A 504 11.62 -0.84 -28.51
C ASN A 504 10.63 -1.93 -28.96
N ALA A 505 10.76 -2.35 -30.22
CA ALA A 505 9.89 -3.34 -30.85
C ALA A 505 9.89 -4.70 -30.15
N GLU A 506 11.02 -5.11 -29.60
CA GLU A 506 11.13 -6.37 -28.86
C GLU A 506 10.34 -6.32 -27.54
N ARG A 507 10.53 -5.28 -26.74
CA ARG A 507 9.76 -5.05 -25.50
C ARG A 507 8.28 -4.90 -25.79
N PHE A 508 7.91 -4.27 -26.92
CA PHE A 508 6.51 -4.21 -27.35
C PHE A 508 5.92 -5.59 -27.60
N LEU A 509 6.62 -6.46 -28.37
CA LEU A 509 6.13 -7.81 -28.63
C LEU A 509 5.99 -8.65 -27.36
N ARG A 510 6.92 -8.51 -26.43
CA ARG A 510 6.84 -9.15 -25.11
C ARG A 510 5.66 -8.60 -24.30
N TYR A 511 5.44 -7.29 -24.32
CA TYR A 511 4.27 -6.66 -23.70
C TYR A 511 2.96 -7.17 -24.30
N LEU A 512 2.89 -7.29 -25.62
CA LEU A 512 1.72 -7.83 -26.29
C LEU A 512 1.49 -9.31 -25.96
N LEU A 513 2.55 -10.11 -25.90
CA LEU A 513 2.46 -11.52 -25.50
C LEU A 513 1.98 -11.67 -24.06
N ALA A 514 2.46 -10.83 -23.15
CA ALA A 514 1.97 -10.78 -21.77
C ALA A 514 0.48 -10.43 -21.72
N LEU A 515 0.04 -9.46 -22.53
CA LEU A 515 -1.36 -9.11 -22.69
C LEU A 515 -2.23 -10.27 -23.19
N LEU A 516 -1.68 -11.09 -24.09
CA LEU A 516 -2.40 -12.20 -24.73
C LEU A 516 -2.30 -13.51 -23.93
N ASN A 517 -1.34 -13.63 -23.01
CA ASN A 517 -1.17 -14.82 -22.18
C ASN A 517 -2.17 -14.83 -21.02
N GLU A 518 -2.95 -15.88 -20.95
CA GLU A 518 -3.80 -16.19 -19.81
C GLU A 518 -3.07 -17.02 -18.71
N ASP A 519 -1.82 -17.44 -18.97
CA ASP A 519 -1.11 -18.49 -18.23
C ASP A 519 0.29 -18.05 -17.74
N SER A 520 0.48 -16.91 -17.10
CA SER A 520 1.82 -16.52 -16.60
C SER A 520 1.89 -16.50 -15.08
N GLY A 521 2.82 -17.24 -14.54
CA GLY A 521 3.04 -17.45 -13.10
C GLY A 521 4.00 -16.45 -12.42
N GLN A 522 4.27 -16.65 -11.21
CA GLN A 522 4.81 -15.84 -10.12
C GLN A 522 6.09 -15.02 -10.41
N MET A 523 6.15 -13.77 -9.88
CA MET A 523 7.14 -12.72 -10.16
C MET A 523 8.04 -12.40 -8.97
N ASP A 524 9.30 -12.09 -9.25
CA ASP A 524 10.15 -11.32 -8.34
C ASP A 524 9.96 -9.83 -8.65
N LEU A 525 9.09 -9.18 -7.86
CA LEU A 525 8.58 -7.83 -8.05
C LEU A 525 9.68 -6.76 -7.96
N LEU A 526 10.73 -7.03 -7.19
CA LEU A 526 11.84 -6.10 -7.00
C LEU A 526 12.74 -6.03 -8.24
N ASP A 527 12.99 -7.16 -8.89
CA ASP A 527 13.80 -7.21 -10.12
C ASP A 527 13.07 -6.56 -11.30
N ALA A 528 11.74 -6.69 -11.37
CA ALA A 528 10.95 -6.00 -12.38
C ALA A 528 10.93 -4.47 -12.23
N VAL A 529 10.87 -3.98 -10.99
CA VAL A 529 10.94 -2.54 -10.69
C VAL A 529 12.38 -2.03 -10.90
N ASN A 530 13.39 -2.81 -10.57
CA ASN A 530 14.80 -2.44 -10.72
C ASN A 530 15.30 -2.58 -12.18
N GLY A 531 14.82 -3.57 -12.94
CA GLY A 531 15.21 -3.80 -14.34
C GLY A 531 14.65 -2.80 -15.36
N ALA A 532 13.63 -2.03 -15.01
CA ALA A 532 13.00 -1.07 -15.93
C ALA A 532 13.84 0.22 -16.19
N GLY A 533 15.06 0.33 -15.69
CA GLY A 533 15.85 1.56 -15.75
C GLY A 533 17.33 1.45 -16.10
N GLU A 534 17.88 0.29 -16.35
CA GLU A 534 19.29 0.17 -16.75
C GLU A 534 19.41 -0.43 -18.17
N ASP A 535 19.92 0.38 -19.09
CA ASP A 535 20.46 -0.05 -20.37
C ASP A 535 21.67 -0.98 -20.12
N THR A 536 21.44 -2.27 -19.97
CA THR A 536 22.49 -3.24 -20.24
C THR A 536 22.53 -3.49 -21.74
N ALA A 537 23.37 -2.69 -22.40
CA ALA A 537 23.84 -2.99 -23.73
C ALA A 537 24.67 -4.28 -23.66
N ASP A 538 24.04 -5.42 -23.89
CA ASP A 538 24.77 -6.61 -24.32
C ASP A 538 24.05 -7.26 -25.50
N GLY A 539 24.78 -7.27 -26.62
CA GLY A 539 24.32 -7.68 -27.92
C GLY A 539 24.15 -9.19 -28.01
N GLY A 540 22.90 -9.62 -28.04
CA GLY A 540 22.49 -10.93 -28.47
C GLY A 540 21.55 -10.85 -29.68
N ASN A 541 22.09 -10.67 -30.89
CA ASN A 541 21.36 -10.75 -32.15
C ASN A 541 20.95 -12.21 -32.42
N GLY A 542 19.74 -12.62 -32.00
CA GLY A 542 19.05 -13.79 -32.48
C GLY A 542 17.65 -13.42 -32.98
N PRO A 543 17.15 -13.95 -34.10
CA PRO A 543 15.80 -13.65 -34.57
C PRO A 543 14.79 -14.16 -33.53
N LEU A 544 13.96 -13.25 -33.02
CA LEU A 544 12.92 -13.51 -32.05
C LEU A 544 11.87 -14.48 -32.61
N ASN A 545 11.96 -15.72 -32.23
CA ASN A 545 10.94 -16.74 -32.46
C ASN A 545 9.83 -16.63 -31.38
N LEU A 546 9.22 -15.45 -31.26
CA LEU A 546 8.11 -15.25 -30.32
C LEU A 546 6.81 -15.76 -30.99
N PRO A 547 6.00 -16.60 -30.33
CA PRO A 547 4.79 -17.18 -30.91
C PRO A 547 3.62 -16.18 -30.92
N VAL A 548 3.89 -14.93 -31.36
CA VAL A 548 2.92 -13.81 -31.34
C VAL A 548 1.73 -14.11 -32.24
N LEU A 549 1.96 -14.60 -33.46
CA LEU A 549 0.90 -14.92 -34.41
C LEU A 549 -0.04 -16.01 -33.88
N GLU A 550 0.54 -17.07 -33.31
CA GLU A 550 -0.25 -18.17 -32.76
C GLU A 550 -1.14 -17.69 -31.60
N LYS A 551 -0.60 -16.85 -30.73
CA LYS A 551 -1.34 -16.26 -29.60
C LYS A 551 -2.44 -15.32 -30.08
N LEU A 552 -2.17 -14.46 -31.05
CA LEU A 552 -3.17 -13.58 -31.65
C LEU A 552 -4.32 -14.38 -32.26
N LEU A 553 -4.03 -15.42 -33.03
CA LEU A 553 -5.04 -16.29 -33.63
C LEU A 553 -5.85 -17.05 -32.59
N LYS A 554 -5.21 -17.50 -31.49
CA LYS A 554 -5.88 -18.14 -30.36
C LYS A 554 -6.83 -17.18 -29.64
N THR A 555 -6.37 -15.95 -29.37
CA THR A 555 -7.17 -14.91 -28.73
C THR A 555 -8.33 -14.48 -29.62
N MET A 556 -8.13 -14.31 -30.92
CA MET A 556 -9.16 -13.99 -31.90
C MET A 556 -10.34 -15.00 -31.82
N ARG A 557 -10.03 -16.28 -31.65
CA ARG A 557 -11.05 -17.35 -31.55
C ARG A 557 -11.74 -17.43 -30.21
N ARG A 558 -11.01 -17.17 -29.10
CA ARG A 558 -11.49 -17.38 -27.73
C ARG A 558 -12.11 -16.12 -27.12
N ASP A 559 -11.46 -14.97 -27.32
CA ASP A 559 -11.86 -13.68 -26.74
C ASP A 559 -11.56 -12.50 -27.69
N PRO A 560 -12.40 -12.29 -28.73
CA PRO A 560 -12.23 -11.17 -29.64
C PRO A 560 -12.38 -9.80 -28.96
N ALA A 561 -13.09 -9.70 -27.81
CA ALA A 561 -13.23 -8.47 -27.05
C ALA A 561 -11.88 -8.00 -26.46
N LYS A 562 -10.99 -8.93 -26.15
CA LYS A 562 -9.63 -8.63 -25.68
C LYS A 562 -8.81 -7.92 -26.77
N LEU A 563 -8.93 -8.36 -28.03
CA LEU A 563 -8.29 -7.69 -29.17
C LEU A 563 -8.88 -6.29 -29.39
N ALA A 564 -10.20 -6.13 -29.22
CA ALA A 564 -10.84 -4.82 -29.32
C ALA A 564 -10.31 -3.85 -28.26
N GLY A 565 -10.08 -4.33 -27.04
CA GLY A 565 -9.46 -3.54 -25.96
C GLY A 565 -8.01 -3.13 -26.23
N LEU A 566 -7.26 -3.94 -27.01
CA LEU A 566 -5.86 -3.66 -27.36
C LEU A 566 -5.71 -2.80 -28.61
N HIS A 567 -6.74 -2.73 -29.46
CA HIS A 567 -6.68 -2.02 -30.74
C HIS A 567 -6.26 -0.54 -30.63
N PRO A 568 -6.78 0.26 -29.70
CA PRO A 568 -6.34 1.66 -29.55
C PRO A 568 -4.84 1.77 -29.26
N LEU A 569 -4.31 0.89 -28.40
CA LEU A 569 -2.89 0.87 -28.05
C LEU A 569 -2.01 0.55 -29.27
N VAL A 570 -2.37 -0.49 -30.02
CA VAL A 570 -1.60 -0.90 -31.21
C VAL A 570 -1.67 0.18 -32.30
N THR A 571 -2.83 0.79 -32.50
CA THR A 571 -3.01 1.88 -33.46
C THR A 571 -2.18 3.10 -33.10
N ASP A 572 -2.14 3.45 -31.83
CA ASP A 572 -1.35 4.56 -31.31
C ASP A 572 0.15 4.34 -31.50
N LEU A 573 0.63 3.13 -31.19
CA LEU A 573 2.05 2.76 -31.38
C LEU A 573 2.43 2.63 -32.85
N ALA A 574 1.50 2.21 -33.72
CA ALA A 574 1.68 2.19 -35.17
C ALA A 574 1.86 3.60 -35.75
N ALA A 575 1.05 4.56 -35.28
CA ALA A 575 1.15 5.96 -35.72
C ALA A 575 2.50 6.61 -35.39
N ASP A 576 3.19 6.09 -34.37
CA ASP A 576 4.47 6.60 -33.88
C ASP A 576 5.69 5.79 -34.39
N ASP A 577 5.49 4.87 -35.34
CA ASP A 577 6.54 3.98 -35.89
C ASP A 577 7.28 3.17 -34.78
N ALA A 578 6.57 2.86 -33.69
CA ALA A 578 7.10 2.16 -32.52
C ALA A 578 6.86 0.64 -32.57
N LEU A 579 6.21 0.15 -33.64
CA LEU A 579 5.93 -1.26 -33.84
C LEU A 579 7.04 -1.94 -34.67
N PRO A 580 7.19 -3.27 -34.53
CA PRO A 580 8.03 -4.04 -35.45
C PRO A 580 7.57 -3.89 -36.91
N PRO A 581 8.50 -3.88 -37.88
CA PRO A 581 8.13 -3.83 -39.28
C PRO A 581 7.13 -4.95 -39.65
N GLY A 582 6.06 -4.57 -40.37
CA GLY A 582 5.00 -5.49 -40.79
C GLY A 582 4.00 -5.90 -39.70
N PHE A 583 4.21 -5.53 -38.44
CA PHE A 583 3.29 -5.90 -37.35
C PHE A 583 1.94 -5.18 -37.44
N ALA A 584 1.92 -3.91 -37.81
CA ALA A 584 0.69 -3.14 -37.98
C ALA A 584 -0.25 -3.76 -39.03
N GLU A 585 0.31 -4.22 -40.13
CA GLU A 585 -0.45 -4.91 -41.20
C GLU A 585 -1.02 -6.25 -40.70
N LEU A 586 -0.21 -7.03 -40.02
CA LEU A 586 -0.62 -8.30 -39.41
C LEU A 586 -1.75 -8.08 -38.38
N TRP A 587 -1.59 -7.09 -37.53
CA TRP A 587 -2.60 -6.72 -36.53
C TRP A 587 -3.93 -6.36 -37.15
N THR A 588 -3.92 -5.46 -38.18
CA THR A 588 -5.14 -5.02 -38.86
C THR A 588 -5.89 -6.20 -39.44
N MET A 589 -5.19 -7.12 -40.14
CA MET A 589 -5.83 -8.30 -40.71
C MET A 589 -6.50 -9.20 -39.66
N ILE A 590 -5.83 -9.43 -38.52
CA ILE A 590 -6.39 -10.27 -37.45
C ILE A 590 -7.55 -9.58 -36.74
N TYR A 591 -7.43 -8.28 -36.50
CA TYR A 591 -8.44 -7.48 -35.84
C TYR A 591 -9.73 -7.39 -36.66
N ASP A 592 -9.66 -7.12 -37.96
CA ASP A 592 -10.80 -7.03 -38.86
C ASP A 592 -11.58 -8.36 -38.88
N VAL A 593 -10.87 -9.48 -38.99
CA VAL A 593 -11.49 -10.82 -38.95
C VAL A 593 -12.13 -11.11 -37.58
N ALA A 594 -11.51 -10.62 -36.46
CA ALA A 594 -12.06 -10.81 -35.12
C ALA A 594 -13.37 -10.06 -34.92
N ILE A 595 -13.46 -8.82 -35.43
CA ILE A 595 -14.66 -7.98 -35.31
C ILE A 595 -15.77 -8.44 -36.24
N GLU A 596 -15.47 -8.78 -37.51
CA GLU A 596 -16.43 -9.34 -38.45
C GLU A 596 -17.03 -10.68 -37.93
N GLY A 597 -16.19 -11.54 -37.33
CA GLY A 597 -16.63 -12.77 -36.72
C GLY A 597 -17.45 -12.60 -35.44
N ALA A 598 -17.29 -11.48 -34.74
CA ALA A 598 -18.08 -11.12 -33.54
C ALA A 598 -19.45 -10.53 -33.88
N VAL A 599 -19.57 -9.84 -35.03
CA VAL A 599 -20.85 -9.29 -35.53
C VAL A 599 -21.74 -10.36 -36.16
N ALA A 600 -21.14 -11.47 -36.63
CA ALA A 600 -21.84 -12.60 -37.27
C ALA A 600 -22.36 -13.68 -36.27
N ARG A 601 -22.09 -13.52 -35.00
CA ARG A 601 -22.58 -14.37 -33.88
C ARG A 601 -23.58 -13.61 -33.02
#